data_7f86000bc9b62f3416d6604445c8d289
#
_entry.id   7f86000bc9b62f3416d6604445c8d289
#
_cell.length_a   1.000
_cell.length_b   1.000
_cell.length_c   1.000
_cell.angle_alpha   90.00
_cell.angle_beta   90.00
_cell.angle_gamma   90.00
#
_symmetry.space_group_name_H-M   'P 1'
#
loop_
_entity.id
_entity.type
_entity.pdbx_description
1 polymer ?
#
loop_
_entity_poly.entity_id
_entity_poly.type
_entity_poly.pdbx_seq_one_letter_code
_entity_poly.pdbx_strand_id
1 'polypeptide(L)'
;MTVSLPPLREVIARHGLSASKALGQNFLFDEKLLDRIAAIPGPLAGEHVYEVGPGPGGLTRALLRAGAHVVAVERDHRCLPALAELVEAFPGQLRVIEGDALKIDPFAEIGAPFHIVSNLPYNVGTALAVGWLSGNTWPPTWKSLSLMFQREVADRIVSSPGTGAFGRLAILAQWRSNASIAMPVHRSAFTPPPKVMSAVVHITPKEAANGVKMSVLENLTGAAFGQRRKMLRQSLKGVPGALEALHRTGIAEDRRPETISIAEWCALAREVG
;
A
#
# COMPACT_ATOMS: atom_id res chain seq x y z
N MET A 1 25.32 -2.24 20.44
CA MET A 1 24.67 -1.94 21.75
C MET A 1 23.17 -1.87 21.52
N THR A 2 22.38 -2.58 22.33
CA THR A 2 20.91 -2.54 22.21
C THR A 2 20.43 -1.22 22.83
N VAL A 3 19.85 -0.35 22.04
CA VAL A 3 19.28 0.93 22.52
C VAL A 3 18.06 0.61 23.38
N SER A 4 18.11 1.02 24.66
CA SER A 4 16.95 0.89 25.56
C SER A 4 16.03 2.09 25.37
N LEU A 5 14.83 1.85 24.87
CA LEU A 5 13.80 2.86 24.68
C LEU A 5 12.75 2.78 25.81
N PRO A 6 12.18 3.91 26.25
CA PRO A 6 11.06 3.89 27.17
C PRO A 6 9.84 3.22 26.49
N PRO A 7 8.93 2.56 27.24
CA PRO A 7 7.70 2.01 26.69
C PRO A 7 6.91 3.04 25.89
N LEU A 8 6.35 2.65 24.74
CA LEU A 8 5.63 3.56 23.84
C LEU A 8 4.47 4.29 24.54
N ARG A 9 3.79 3.61 25.48
CA ARG A 9 2.70 4.21 26.29
C ARG A 9 3.17 5.37 27.14
N GLU A 10 4.38 5.29 27.69
CA GLU A 10 4.98 6.36 28.49
C GLU A 10 5.33 7.57 27.61
N VAL A 11 5.86 7.34 26.41
CA VAL A 11 6.15 8.42 25.46
C VAL A 11 4.87 9.14 25.05
N ILE A 12 3.82 8.37 24.73
CA ILE A 12 2.51 8.94 24.37
C ILE A 12 1.94 9.79 25.53
N ALA A 13 2.03 9.28 26.76
CA ALA A 13 1.55 10.02 27.93
C ALA A 13 2.37 11.30 28.18
N ARG A 14 3.71 11.21 28.06
CA ARG A 14 4.63 12.35 28.25
C ARG A 14 4.37 13.48 27.28
N HIS A 15 4.08 13.15 26.01
CA HIS A 15 3.81 14.13 24.95
C HIS A 15 2.31 14.47 24.83
N GLY A 16 1.43 13.95 25.71
CA GLY A 16 -0.01 14.20 25.66
C GLY A 16 -0.67 13.78 24.35
N LEU A 17 -0.14 12.73 23.68
CA LEU A 17 -0.63 12.30 22.39
C LEU A 17 -1.91 11.48 22.51
N SER A 18 -2.82 11.73 21.58
CA SER A 18 -4.04 10.95 21.41
C SER A 18 -4.33 10.75 19.93
N ALA A 19 -4.87 9.59 19.58
CA ALA A 19 -5.23 9.29 18.19
C ALA A 19 -6.30 10.24 17.67
N SER A 20 -6.06 10.88 16.55
CA SER A 20 -6.98 11.80 15.88
C SER A 20 -7.84 11.08 14.85
N LYS A 21 -9.17 11.14 15.03
CA LYS A 21 -10.10 10.60 14.02
C LYS A 21 -10.00 11.34 12.68
N ALA A 22 -9.76 12.65 12.70
CA ALA A 22 -9.61 13.46 11.51
C ALA A 22 -8.39 13.03 10.65
N LEU A 23 -7.35 12.51 11.31
CA LEU A 23 -6.15 11.98 10.66
C LEU A 23 -6.23 10.46 10.42
N GLY A 24 -7.33 9.79 10.77
CA GLY A 24 -7.48 8.34 10.60
C GLY A 24 -6.53 7.50 11.46
N GLN A 25 -6.07 8.06 12.59
CA GLN A 25 -5.06 7.43 13.44
C GLN A 25 -5.64 6.32 14.33
N ASN A 26 -4.92 5.21 14.40
CA ASN A 26 -5.12 4.12 15.34
C ASN A 26 -3.73 3.59 15.74
N PHE A 27 -3.34 3.75 17.00
CA PHE A 27 -2.01 3.39 17.48
C PHE A 27 -1.91 1.89 17.79
N LEU A 28 -0.77 1.30 17.48
CA LEU A 28 -0.40 -0.06 17.82
C LEU A 28 0.62 -0.04 18.96
N PHE A 29 0.38 -0.84 20.01
CA PHE A 29 1.25 -0.89 21.20
C PHE A 29 1.93 -2.25 21.41
N ASP A 30 1.46 -3.29 20.74
CA ASP A 30 2.02 -4.63 20.88
C ASP A 30 3.34 -4.71 20.10
N GLU A 31 4.46 -4.69 20.82
CA GLU A 31 5.80 -4.72 20.23
C GLU A 31 6.05 -5.99 19.43
N LYS A 32 5.54 -7.16 19.91
CA LYS A 32 5.68 -8.42 19.17
C LYS A 32 4.94 -8.39 17.84
N LEU A 33 3.75 -7.75 17.81
CA LEU A 33 3.01 -7.54 16.58
C LEU A 33 3.78 -6.61 15.63
N LEU A 34 4.32 -5.50 16.14
CA LEU A 34 5.10 -4.54 15.36
C LEU A 34 6.38 -5.17 14.78
N ASP A 35 7.10 -5.99 15.58
CA ASP A 35 8.28 -6.73 15.11
C ASP A 35 7.91 -7.74 14.00
N ARG A 36 6.75 -8.41 14.11
CA ARG A 36 6.25 -9.30 13.05
C ARG A 36 5.91 -8.53 11.78
N ILE A 37 5.36 -7.32 11.88
CA ILE A 37 5.08 -6.47 10.73
C ILE A 37 6.40 -6.03 10.07
N ALA A 38 7.37 -5.59 10.86
CA ALA A 38 8.69 -5.19 10.38
C ALA A 38 9.45 -6.33 9.69
N ALA A 39 9.19 -7.59 10.06
CA ALA A 39 9.83 -8.77 9.47
C ALA A 39 9.21 -9.22 8.13
N ILE A 40 8.04 -8.71 7.71
CA ILE A 40 7.35 -9.14 6.47
C ILE A 40 8.20 -8.94 5.21
N PRO A 41 8.93 -7.82 5.01
CA PRO A 41 9.78 -7.63 3.83
C PRO A 41 10.98 -8.58 3.75
N GLY A 42 11.32 -9.27 4.81
CA GLY A 42 12.57 -10.02 4.99
C GLY A 42 13.59 -9.26 5.84
N PRO A 43 14.87 -9.62 5.78
CA PRO A 43 15.94 -8.96 6.54
C PRO A 43 16.07 -7.48 6.17
N LEU A 44 16.02 -6.60 7.16
CA LEU A 44 16.08 -5.14 6.96
C LEU A 44 17.42 -4.51 7.39
N ALA A 45 18.39 -5.28 7.87
CA ALA A 45 19.68 -4.74 8.28
C ALA A 45 20.39 -4.03 7.11
N GLY A 46 20.60 -2.72 7.24
CA GLY A 46 21.19 -1.87 6.20
C GLY A 46 20.26 -1.51 5.03
N GLU A 47 19.01 -1.98 5.03
CA GLU A 47 18.02 -1.66 4.01
C GLU A 47 17.35 -0.30 4.28
N HIS A 48 16.97 0.40 3.22
CA HIS A 48 16.19 1.62 3.32
C HIS A 48 14.69 1.29 3.43
N VAL A 49 14.03 1.95 4.37
CA VAL A 49 12.57 1.82 4.57
C VAL A 49 11.91 3.20 4.54
N TYR A 50 10.85 3.33 3.77
CA TYR A 50 9.96 4.47 3.79
C TYR A 50 8.73 4.13 4.63
N GLU A 51 8.44 4.95 5.64
CA GLU A 51 7.28 4.81 6.52
C GLU A 51 6.37 6.02 6.41
N VAL A 52 5.08 5.81 6.18
CA VAL A 52 4.07 6.89 6.16
C VAL A 52 3.25 6.84 7.44
N GLY A 53 3.17 7.97 8.12
CA GLY A 53 2.40 8.11 9.36
C GLY A 53 2.96 7.29 10.51
N PRO A 54 4.24 7.48 10.89
CA PRO A 54 4.84 6.78 12.03
C PRO A 54 4.09 7.03 13.35
N GLY A 55 3.32 8.12 13.42
CA GLY A 55 2.67 8.55 14.66
C GLY A 55 3.70 8.74 15.78
N PRO A 56 3.46 8.17 16.97
CA PRO A 56 4.44 8.22 18.07
C PRO A 56 5.64 7.27 17.89
N GLY A 57 5.82 6.67 16.71
CA GLY A 57 6.99 5.84 16.39
C GLY A 57 6.86 4.36 16.73
N GLY A 58 5.66 3.82 16.84
CA GLY A 58 5.47 2.40 17.20
C GLY A 58 6.14 1.44 16.23
N LEU A 59 5.77 1.50 14.95
CA LEU A 59 6.37 0.64 13.91
C LEU A 59 7.79 1.09 13.58
N THR A 60 8.08 2.39 13.61
CA THR A 60 9.42 2.95 13.43
C THR A 60 10.45 2.28 14.35
N ARG A 61 10.11 2.09 15.63
CA ARG A 61 10.98 1.40 16.60
C ARG A 61 11.31 -0.03 16.19
N ALA A 62 10.33 -0.76 15.67
CA ALA A 62 10.54 -2.14 15.21
C ALA A 62 11.44 -2.19 13.98
N LEU A 63 11.25 -1.25 13.03
CA LEU A 63 12.08 -1.12 11.84
C LEU A 63 13.54 -0.78 12.19
N LEU A 64 13.74 0.15 13.13
CA LEU A 64 15.08 0.55 13.60
C LEU A 64 15.77 -0.62 14.35
N ARG A 65 15.04 -1.36 15.20
CA ARG A 65 15.57 -2.58 15.85
C ARG A 65 15.96 -3.65 14.84
N ALA A 66 15.26 -3.74 13.71
CA ALA A 66 15.62 -4.63 12.61
C ALA A 66 16.84 -4.15 11.79
N GLY A 67 17.42 -2.99 12.14
CA GLY A 67 18.61 -2.43 11.50
C GLY A 67 18.35 -1.64 10.23
N ALA A 68 17.11 -1.23 9.97
CA ALA A 68 16.75 -0.43 8.82
C ALA A 68 17.23 1.02 8.93
N HIS A 69 17.48 1.65 7.77
CA HIS A 69 17.56 3.11 7.64
C HIS A 69 16.18 3.62 7.24
N VAL A 70 15.53 4.34 8.16
CA VAL A 70 14.13 4.75 8.00
C VAL A 70 14.01 6.22 7.59
N VAL A 71 13.25 6.48 6.54
CA VAL A 71 12.72 7.80 6.21
C VAL A 71 11.24 7.79 6.48
N ALA A 72 10.80 8.52 7.48
CA ALA A 72 9.42 8.57 7.94
C ALA A 72 8.77 9.91 7.61
N VAL A 73 7.56 9.90 7.06
CA VAL A 73 6.78 11.10 6.76
C VAL A 73 5.59 11.19 7.71
N GLU A 74 5.53 12.26 8.51
CA GLU A 74 4.45 12.51 9.46
C GLU A 74 3.77 13.85 9.18
N ARG A 75 2.45 13.82 9.14
CA ARG A 75 1.63 15.02 8.95
C ARG A 75 1.19 15.65 10.28
N ASP A 76 1.11 14.84 11.33
CA ASP A 76 0.70 15.29 12.66
C ASP A 76 1.88 15.85 13.42
N HIS A 77 2.03 17.19 13.42
CA HIS A 77 3.11 17.90 14.11
C HIS A 77 3.20 17.54 15.60
N ARG A 78 2.11 17.08 16.24
CA ARG A 78 2.10 16.68 17.65
C ARG A 78 2.99 15.47 17.92
N CYS A 79 3.21 14.62 16.90
CA CYS A 79 4.03 13.42 16.99
C CYS A 79 5.54 13.73 16.83
N LEU A 80 5.90 14.88 16.25
CA LEU A 80 7.29 15.21 15.95
C LEU A 80 8.22 15.22 17.18
N PRO A 81 7.82 15.74 18.36
CA PRO A 81 8.68 15.68 19.56
C PRO A 81 8.99 14.24 19.99
N ALA A 82 8.02 13.31 19.90
CA ALA A 82 8.23 11.90 20.21
C ALA A 82 9.14 11.21 19.19
N LEU A 83 9.05 11.60 17.92
CA LEU A 83 9.93 11.09 16.86
C LEU A 83 11.34 11.66 16.97
N ALA A 84 11.52 12.90 17.46
CA ALA A 84 12.83 13.48 17.70
C ALA A 84 13.63 12.68 18.74
N GLU A 85 12.99 12.17 19.80
CA GLU A 85 13.64 11.26 20.75
C GLU A 85 14.18 9.99 20.07
N LEU A 86 13.48 9.48 19.04
CA LEU A 86 13.95 8.32 18.27
C LEU A 86 15.12 8.69 17.35
N VAL A 87 15.11 9.88 16.75
CA VAL A 87 16.22 10.37 15.92
C VAL A 87 17.50 10.48 16.77
N GLU A 88 17.39 10.99 18.00
CA GLU A 88 18.51 11.06 18.94
C GLU A 88 19.00 9.67 19.38
N ALA A 89 18.07 8.73 19.60
CA ALA A 89 18.40 7.36 20.03
C ALA A 89 19.02 6.50 18.90
N PHE A 90 18.73 6.82 17.64
CA PHE A 90 19.23 6.10 16.45
C PHE A 90 19.89 7.06 15.45
N PRO A 91 21.04 7.65 15.80
CA PRO A 91 21.69 8.66 14.97
C PRO A 91 22.08 8.09 13.60
N GLY A 92 21.66 8.78 12.52
CA GLY A 92 21.91 8.38 11.15
C GLY A 92 21.02 7.26 10.62
N GLN A 93 20.17 6.63 11.44
CA GLN A 93 19.26 5.57 11.00
C GLN A 93 17.80 6.03 10.79
N LEU A 94 17.41 7.17 11.40
CA LEU A 94 16.08 7.74 11.24
C LEU A 94 16.15 9.18 10.76
N ARG A 95 15.40 9.47 9.70
CA ARG A 95 15.09 10.84 9.26
C ARG A 95 13.58 11.02 9.20
N VAL A 96 13.09 12.08 9.83
CA VAL A 96 11.66 12.41 9.87
C VAL A 96 11.42 13.65 9.01
N ILE A 97 10.39 13.58 8.17
CA ILE A 97 9.93 14.67 7.32
C ILE A 97 8.51 15.02 7.75
N GLU A 98 8.32 16.27 8.17
CA GLU A 98 6.97 16.79 8.38
C GLU A 98 6.32 17.09 7.03
N GLY A 99 5.17 16.45 6.73
CA GLY A 99 4.52 16.68 5.46
C GLY A 99 3.39 15.73 5.11
N ASP A 100 2.84 15.95 3.92
CA ASP A 100 1.81 15.11 3.33
C ASP A 100 2.46 14.11 2.37
N ALA A 101 2.42 12.83 2.73
CA ALA A 101 3.02 11.75 1.94
C ALA A 101 2.45 11.64 0.50
N LEU A 102 1.26 12.17 0.23
CA LEU A 102 0.72 12.26 -1.14
C LEU A 102 1.49 13.25 -2.04
N LYS A 103 2.32 14.11 -1.45
CA LYS A 103 3.09 15.14 -2.16
C LYS A 103 4.60 14.89 -2.14
N ILE A 104 5.05 13.84 -1.47
CA ILE A 104 6.46 13.52 -1.30
C ILE A 104 6.77 12.28 -2.13
N ASP A 105 7.80 12.38 -2.98
CA ASP A 105 8.33 11.24 -3.72
C ASP A 105 9.33 10.48 -2.85
N PRO A 106 9.03 9.23 -2.44
CA PRO A 106 9.94 8.43 -1.63
C PRO A 106 11.32 8.24 -2.26
N PHE A 107 11.39 8.11 -3.58
CA PHE A 107 12.66 7.90 -4.27
C PHE A 107 13.54 9.16 -4.23
N ALA A 108 12.97 10.33 -4.42
CA ALA A 108 13.69 11.59 -4.31
C ALA A 108 14.29 11.79 -2.91
N GLU A 109 13.60 11.29 -1.87
CA GLU A 109 14.04 11.41 -0.49
C GLU A 109 15.11 10.39 -0.08
N ILE A 110 15.10 9.19 -0.69
CA ILE A 110 16.00 8.08 -0.29
C ILE A 110 17.18 7.96 -1.26
N GLY A 111 16.96 8.11 -2.56
CA GLY A 111 18.00 8.02 -3.59
C GLY A 111 18.54 6.61 -3.86
N ALA A 112 17.96 5.58 -3.28
CA ALA A 112 18.36 4.17 -3.37
C ALA A 112 17.14 3.26 -3.40
N PRO A 113 17.23 1.98 -3.80
CA PRO A 113 16.13 1.02 -3.66
C PRO A 113 15.70 0.86 -2.18
N PHE A 114 14.40 0.81 -1.94
CA PHE A 114 13.81 0.81 -0.59
C PHE A 114 12.59 -0.10 -0.45
N HIS A 115 12.21 -0.39 0.77
CA HIS A 115 10.93 -0.99 1.13
C HIS A 115 9.96 0.07 1.62
N ILE A 116 8.66 -0.13 1.42
CA ILE A 116 7.63 0.69 2.08
C ILE A 116 6.96 -0.20 3.12
N VAL A 117 7.11 0.16 4.38
CA VAL A 117 6.48 -0.57 5.51
C VAL A 117 5.70 0.44 6.34
N SER A 118 4.38 0.28 6.40
CA SER A 118 3.56 1.32 7.03
C SER A 118 2.23 0.79 7.56
N ASN A 119 1.87 1.28 8.75
CA ASN A 119 0.49 1.26 9.23
C ASN A 119 -0.24 2.48 8.69
N LEU A 120 -0.69 2.41 7.42
CA LEU A 120 -1.26 3.55 6.70
C LEU A 120 -2.52 4.11 7.36
N PRO A 121 -2.66 5.45 7.42
CA PRO A 121 -3.93 6.07 7.75
C PRO A 121 -5.02 5.64 6.77
N TYR A 122 -6.15 5.14 7.25
CA TYR A 122 -7.17 4.51 6.41
C TYR A 122 -7.78 5.43 5.34
N ASN A 123 -7.79 6.74 5.58
CA ASN A 123 -8.34 7.73 4.67
C ASN A 123 -7.47 8.00 3.43
N VAL A 124 -6.17 7.75 3.49
CA VAL A 124 -5.22 8.02 2.38
C VAL A 124 -4.50 6.76 1.89
N GLY A 125 -4.57 5.66 2.64
CA GLY A 125 -3.79 4.44 2.36
C GLY A 125 -4.02 3.86 0.97
N THR A 126 -5.27 3.83 0.49
CA THR A 126 -5.56 3.34 -0.87
C THR A 126 -4.99 4.29 -1.95
N ALA A 127 -5.08 5.60 -1.75
CA ALA A 127 -4.55 6.56 -2.72
C ALA A 127 -3.02 6.48 -2.82
N LEU A 128 -2.32 6.33 -1.69
CA LEU A 128 -0.88 6.10 -1.64
C LEU A 128 -0.48 4.82 -2.37
N ALA A 129 -1.13 3.70 -2.06
CA ALA A 129 -0.84 2.42 -2.71
C ALA A 129 -1.07 2.48 -4.22
N VAL A 130 -2.18 3.09 -4.66
CA VAL A 130 -2.45 3.32 -6.09
C VAL A 130 -1.33 4.16 -6.71
N GLY A 131 -0.88 5.26 -6.08
CA GLY A 131 0.22 6.08 -6.57
C GLY A 131 1.51 5.29 -6.80
N TRP A 132 1.92 4.46 -5.82
CA TRP A 132 3.13 3.63 -5.95
C TRP A 132 2.98 2.51 -6.98
N LEU A 133 1.79 1.95 -7.15
CA LEU A 133 1.51 0.92 -8.15
C LEU A 133 1.32 1.48 -9.55
N SER A 134 0.94 2.76 -9.71
CA SER A 134 0.68 3.41 -11.00
C SER A 134 1.92 4.06 -11.63
N GLY A 135 3.09 4.02 -10.99
CA GLY A 135 4.32 4.63 -11.50
C GLY A 135 4.64 4.27 -12.95
N ASN A 136 5.12 5.23 -13.74
CA ASN A 136 5.42 5.03 -15.16
C ASN A 136 6.68 4.19 -15.40
N THR A 137 7.62 4.20 -14.45
CA THR A 137 8.85 3.39 -14.52
C THR A 137 8.59 2.01 -13.90
N TRP A 138 8.92 0.95 -14.65
CA TRP A 138 8.84 -0.41 -14.16
C TRP A 138 10.03 -1.25 -14.64
N PRO A 139 10.71 -2.04 -13.79
CA PRO A 139 10.42 -2.23 -12.37
C PRO A 139 10.55 -0.92 -11.57
N PRO A 140 9.78 -0.79 -10.47
CA PRO A 140 9.84 0.39 -9.62
C PRO A 140 11.12 0.40 -8.78
N THR A 141 11.42 1.53 -8.16
CA THR A 141 12.55 1.64 -7.22
C THR A 141 12.26 1.03 -5.85
N TRP A 142 10.99 0.84 -5.49
CA TRP A 142 10.65 0.10 -4.27
C TRP A 142 10.80 -1.42 -4.48
N LYS A 143 11.43 -2.09 -3.51
CA LYS A 143 11.65 -3.54 -3.48
C LYS A 143 10.40 -4.30 -3.05
N SER A 144 9.67 -3.77 -2.08
CA SER A 144 8.39 -4.32 -1.62
C SER A 144 7.55 -3.27 -0.89
N LEU A 145 6.25 -3.53 -0.82
CA LEU A 145 5.29 -2.78 -0.02
C LEU A 145 4.69 -3.73 1.02
N SER A 146 4.77 -3.38 2.31
CA SER A 146 4.12 -4.09 3.42
C SER A 146 3.20 -3.11 4.13
N LEU A 147 1.94 -3.08 3.68
CA LEU A 147 1.00 -2.01 3.98
C LEU A 147 -0.20 -2.52 4.75
N MET A 148 -0.54 -1.83 5.84
CA MET A 148 -1.75 -2.16 6.59
C MET A 148 -2.97 -1.45 6.02
N PHE A 149 -4.02 -2.23 5.79
CA PHE A 149 -5.33 -1.78 5.32
C PHE A 149 -6.45 -2.31 6.20
N GLN A 150 -7.62 -1.69 6.10
CA GLN A 150 -8.86 -2.35 6.54
C GLN A 150 -9.05 -3.66 5.76
N ARG A 151 -9.60 -4.67 6.42
CA ARG A 151 -9.75 -6.02 5.85
C ARG A 151 -10.41 -6.02 4.47
N GLU A 152 -11.46 -5.25 4.29
CA GLU A 152 -12.16 -5.14 3.00
C GLU A 152 -11.25 -4.62 1.88
N VAL A 153 -10.39 -3.64 2.16
CA VAL A 153 -9.44 -3.10 1.18
C VAL A 153 -8.37 -4.13 0.86
N ALA A 154 -7.83 -4.81 1.88
CA ALA A 154 -6.87 -5.90 1.70
C ALA A 154 -7.46 -7.02 0.83
N ASP A 155 -8.69 -7.45 1.10
CA ASP A 155 -9.38 -8.47 0.31
C ASP A 155 -9.58 -8.04 -1.15
N ARG A 156 -9.87 -6.76 -1.40
CA ARG A 156 -9.95 -6.21 -2.77
C ARG A 156 -8.61 -6.24 -3.50
N ILE A 157 -7.51 -5.94 -2.82
CA ILE A 157 -6.16 -5.93 -3.43
C ILE A 157 -5.77 -7.33 -3.92
N VAL A 158 -6.06 -8.37 -3.11
CA VAL A 158 -5.62 -9.74 -3.38
C VAL A 158 -6.69 -10.62 -4.04
N SER A 159 -7.86 -10.06 -4.35
CA SER A 159 -8.99 -10.82 -4.88
C SER A 159 -8.72 -11.42 -6.24
N SER A 160 -9.30 -12.60 -6.48
CA SER A 160 -9.24 -13.32 -7.75
C SER A 160 -10.45 -13.01 -8.63
N PRO A 161 -10.33 -13.15 -9.97
CA PRO A 161 -11.45 -13.06 -10.90
C PRO A 161 -12.62 -13.92 -10.50
N GLY A 162 -13.83 -13.46 -10.74
CA GLY A 162 -15.08 -14.15 -10.39
C GLY A 162 -15.56 -13.94 -8.95
N THR A 163 -14.77 -13.32 -8.10
CA THR A 163 -15.17 -13.00 -6.72
C THR A 163 -15.86 -11.64 -6.59
N GLY A 164 -16.69 -11.50 -5.55
CA GLY A 164 -17.38 -10.23 -5.27
C GLY A 164 -16.45 -9.06 -4.96
N ALA A 165 -15.25 -9.32 -4.45
CA ALA A 165 -14.24 -8.30 -4.14
C ALA A 165 -13.40 -7.87 -5.35
N PHE A 166 -13.36 -8.68 -6.42
CA PHE A 166 -12.52 -8.42 -7.60
C PHE A 166 -12.94 -7.15 -8.33
N GLY A 167 -11.97 -6.30 -8.63
CA GLY A 167 -12.20 -5.02 -9.27
C GLY A 167 -10.90 -4.32 -9.70
N ARG A 168 -11.02 -3.03 -10.02
CA ARG A 168 -9.91 -2.20 -10.50
C ARG A 168 -8.66 -2.30 -9.61
N LEU A 169 -8.84 -2.29 -8.29
CA LEU A 169 -7.72 -2.32 -7.34
C LEU A 169 -6.96 -3.64 -7.41
N ALA A 170 -7.66 -4.78 -7.58
CA ALA A 170 -7.02 -6.08 -7.79
C ALA A 170 -6.21 -6.13 -9.10
N ILE A 171 -6.78 -5.61 -10.18
CA ILE A 171 -6.10 -5.57 -11.49
C ILE A 171 -4.86 -4.71 -11.40
N LEU A 172 -4.97 -3.49 -10.85
CA LEU A 172 -3.86 -2.58 -10.65
C LEU A 172 -2.75 -3.21 -9.81
N ALA A 173 -3.11 -3.85 -8.70
CA ALA A 173 -2.14 -4.44 -7.79
C ALA A 173 -1.45 -5.69 -8.36
N GLN A 174 -2.13 -6.44 -9.24
CA GLN A 174 -1.67 -7.78 -9.60
C GLN A 174 -1.19 -7.91 -11.06
N TRP A 175 -1.39 -6.93 -11.95
CA TRP A 175 -0.95 -7.06 -13.34
C TRP A 175 0.57 -7.04 -13.50
N ARG A 176 1.29 -6.34 -12.62
CA ARG A 176 2.77 -6.26 -12.62
C ARG A 176 3.41 -6.44 -11.23
N SER A 177 2.64 -6.95 -10.26
CA SER A 177 3.17 -7.32 -8.95
C SER A 177 2.45 -8.56 -8.40
N ASN A 178 3.09 -9.22 -7.42
CA ASN A 178 2.48 -10.26 -6.60
C ASN A 178 1.94 -9.62 -5.34
N ALA A 179 0.68 -9.84 -5.02
CA ALA A 179 0.04 -9.29 -3.82
C ALA A 179 -0.58 -10.43 -3.00
N SER A 180 -0.33 -10.44 -1.70
CA SER A 180 -0.88 -11.42 -0.77
C SER A 180 -1.15 -10.80 0.60
N ILE A 181 -2.10 -11.36 1.35
CA ILE A 181 -2.29 -11.01 2.77
C ILE A 181 -1.21 -11.74 3.55
N ALA A 182 -0.21 -11.00 4.04
CA ALA A 182 0.88 -11.53 4.84
C ALA A 182 0.43 -11.82 6.27
N MET A 183 -0.46 -10.99 6.84
CA MET A 183 -0.91 -11.14 8.22
C MET A 183 -2.26 -10.47 8.47
N PRO A 184 -3.24 -11.17 9.09
CA PRO A 184 -4.44 -10.53 9.65
C PRO A 184 -4.08 -9.79 10.94
N VAL A 185 -4.73 -8.65 11.20
CA VAL A 185 -4.55 -7.87 12.42
C VAL A 185 -5.91 -7.62 13.06
N HIS A 186 -6.06 -8.12 14.30
CA HIS A 186 -7.31 -7.97 15.04
C HIS A 186 -7.50 -6.51 15.48
N ARG A 187 -8.74 -6.02 15.43
CA ARG A 187 -9.07 -4.65 15.81
C ARG A 187 -8.68 -4.29 17.24
N SER A 188 -8.63 -5.25 18.17
CA SER A 188 -8.19 -5.02 19.56
C SER A 188 -6.71 -4.70 19.72
N ALA A 189 -5.89 -4.90 18.68
CA ALA A 189 -4.48 -4.51 18.70
C ALA A 189 -4.30 -2.98 18.67
N PHE A 190 -5.33 -2.26 18.27
CA PHE A 190 -5.28 -0.80 18.09
C PHE A 190 -5.89 -0.04 19.28
N THR A 191 -5.40 1.17 19.48
CA THR A 191 -5.97 2.13 20.44
C THR A 191 -6.17 3.50 19.75
N PRO A 192 -7.41 3.97 19.62
CA PRO A 192 -8.67 3.25 19.87
C PRO A 192 -8.87 2.11 18.85
N PRO A 193 -9.65 1.07 19.18
CA PRO A 193 -9.92 -0.01 18.23
C PRO A 193 -10.78 0.49 17.06
N PRO A 194 -10.41 0.20 15.80
CA PRO A 194 -11.23 0.51 14.63
C PRO A 194 -12.51 -0.34 14.62
N LYS A 195 -13.50 0.04 13.82
CA LYS A 195 -14.75 -0.71 13.69
C LYS A 195 -14.59 -2.07 13.02
N VAL A 196 -13.57 -2.21 12.18
CA VAL A 196 -13.32 -3.38 11.32
C VAL A 196 -11.96 -3.99 11.59
N MET A 197 -11.77 -5.24 11.19
CA MET A 197 -10.48 -5.92 11.17
C MET A 197 -9.55 -5.27 10.17
N SER A 198 -8.25 -5.48 10.35
CA SER A 198 -7.20 -5.04 9.43
C SER A 198 -6.39 -6.22 8.91
N ALA A 199 -5.59 -5.98 7.88
CA ALA A 199 -4.60 -6.93 7.42
C ALA A 199 -3.40 -6.19 6.82
N VAL A 200 -2.22 -6.79 6.93
CA VAL A 200 -1.03 -6.34 6.21
C VAL A 200 -0.99 -7.06 4.87
N VAL A 201 -0.99 -6.29 3.80
CA VAL A 201 -0.78 -6.79 2.43
C VAL A 201 0.69 -6.61 2.10
N HIS A 202 1.31 -7.68 1.60
CA HIS A 202 2.67 -7.66 1.06
C HIS A 202 2.60 -7.71 -0.46
N ILE A 203 3.33 -6.79 -1.10
CA ILE A 203 3.36 -6.64 -2.55
C ILE A 203 4.82 -6.59 -2.99
N THR A 204 5.17 -7.43 -3.98
CA THR A 204 6.49 -7.44 -4.62
C THR A 204 6.36 -7.21 -6.12
N PRO A 205 7.27 -6.44 -6.76
CA PRO A 205 7.26 -6.27 -8.20
C PRO A 205 7.46 -7.63 -8.90
N LYS A 206 6.84 -7.78 -10.06
CA LYS A 206 7.15 -8.85 -11.01
C LYS A 206 7.34 -8.24 -12.39
N GLU A 207 7.82 -9.00 -13.32
CA GLU A 207 7.95 -8.57 -14.70
C GLU A 207 6.59 -8.09 -15.25
N ALA A 208 6.58 -6.89 -15.81
CA ALA A 208 5.35 -6.34 -16.39
C ALA A 208 4.98 -7.09 -17.68
N ALA A 209 3.70 -7.23 -17.92
CA ALA A 209 3.21 -7.75 -19.20
C ALA A 209 3.62 -6.78 -20.33
N ASN A 210 4.45 -7.25 -21.27
CA ASN A 210 4.95 -6.44 -22.39
C ASN A 210 3.81 -5.83 -23.21
N GLY A 211 3.99 -4.57 -23.63
CA GLY A 211 3.05 -3.85 -24.48
C GLY A 211 1.77 -3.37 -23.81
N VAL A 212 1.65 -3.51 -22.47
CA VAL A 212 0.51 -2.97 -21.73
C VAL A 212 0.82 -1.58 -21.23
N LYS A 213 0.07 -0.58 -21.70
CA LYS A 213 0.14 0.79 -21.19
C LYS A 213 -0.81 0.95 -20.00
N MET A 214 -0.31 1.50 -18.89
CA MET A 214 -1.08 1.73 -17.66
C MET A 214 -2.35 2.55 -17.93
N SER A 215 -2.24 3.65 -18.68
CA SER A 215 -3.36 4.54 -18.99
C SER A 215 -4.50 3.83 -19.75
N VAL A 216 -4.14 2.91 -20.63
CA VAL A 216 -5.13 2.10 -21.39
C VAL A 216 -5.83 1.11 -20.47
N LEU A 217 -5.05 0.41 -19.62
CA LEU A 217 -5.60 -0.53 -18.65
C LEU A 217 -6.53 0.16 -17.64
N GLU A 218 -6.14 1.34 -17.16
CA GLU A 218 -6.98 2.15 -16.26
C GLU A 218 -8.27 2.63 -16.93
N ASN A 219 -8.21 3.09 -18.18
CA ASN A 219 -9.38 3.52 -18.93
C ASN A 219 -10.36 2.37 -19.15
N LEU A 220 -9.88 1.23 -19.63
CA LEU A 220 -10.68 0.01 -19.84
C LEU A 220 -11.35 -0.45 -18.55
N THR A 221 -10.56 -0.63 -17.49
CA THR A 221 -11.08 -1.10 -16.20
C THR A 221 -11.99 -0.06 -15.55
N GLY A 222 -11.69 1.23 -15.72
CA GLY A 222 -12.54 2.34 -15.27
C GLY A 222 -13.94 2.31 -15.90
N ALA A 223 -14.01 2.21 -17.23
CA ALA A 223 -15.25 2.12 -17.96
C ALA A 223 -16.05 0.86 -17.59
N ALA A 224 -15.37 -0.30 -17.57
CA ALA A 224 -16.00 -1.59 -17.30
C ALA A 224 -16.57 -1.68 -15.88
N PHE A 225 -15.76 -1.37 -14.86
CA PHE A 225 -16.19 -1.45 -13.46
C PHE A 225 -17.08 -0.27 -13.01
N GLY A 226 -17.10 0.83 -13.76
CA GLY A 226 -18.11 1.88 -13.59
C GLY A 226 -19.54 1.37 -13.90
N GLN A 227 -19.65 0.31 -14.69
CA GLN A 227 -20.89 -0.38 -15.04
C GLN A 227 -20.82 -1.89 -14.73
N ARG A 228 -20.28 -2.24 -13.55
CA ARG A 228 -19.94 -3.61 -13.14
C ARG A 228 -20.99 -4.68 -13.45
N ARG A 229 -22.30 -4.34 -13.32
CA ARG A 229 -23.40 -5.30 -13.56
C ARG A 229 -23.74 -5.50 -15.05
N LYS A 230 -23.16 -4.73 -15.96
CA LYS A 230 -23.36 -4.82 -17.39
C LYS A 230 -22.35 -5.75 -18.04
N MET A 231 -22.72 -6.29 -19.22
CA MET A 231 -21.82 -7.05 -20.07
C MET A 231 -20.73 -6.14 -20.66
N LEU A 232 -19.58 -6.69 -21.06
CA LEU A 232 -18.44 -5.92 -21.62
C LEU A 232 -18.86 -5.08 -22.84
N ARG A 233 -19.68 -5.66 -23.76
CA ARG A 233 -20.19 -4.91 -24.93
C ARG A 233 -20.94 -3.63 -24.58
N GLN A 234 -21.56 -3.57 -23.39
CA GLN A 234 -22.27 -2.38 -22.93
C GLN A 234 -21.36 -1.44 -22.15
N SER A 235 -20.54 -1.97 -21.25
CA SER A 235 -19.68 -1.18 -20.37
C SER A 235 -18.48 -0.57 -21.09
N LEU A 236 -18.00 -1.20 -22.17
CA LEU A 236 -16.87 -0.74 -22.96
C LEU A 236 -17.27 0.01 -24.24
N LYS A 237 -18.56 0.16 -24.55
CA LYS A 237 -19.04 0.82 -25.77
C LYS A 237 -18.46 2.23 -25.98
N GLY A 238 -18.19 2.96 -24.89
CA GLY A 238 -17.61 4.31 -24.94
C GLY A 238 -16.07 4.36 -25.02
N VAL A 239 -15.40 3.21 -25.06
CA VAL A 239 -13.94 3.14 -25.16
C VAL A 239 -13.55 2.82 -26.59
N PRO A 240 -12.91 3.77 -27.32
CA PRO A 240 -12.55 3.55 -28.74
C PRO A 240 -11.70 2.28 -28.92
N GLY A 241 -12.05 1.48 -29.91
CA GLY A 241 -11.35 0.23 -30.27
C GLY A 241 -11.58 -0.95 -29.32
N ALA A 242 -12.30 -0.78 -28.20
CA ALA A 242 -12.44 -1.84 -27.20
C ALA A 242 -13.31 -3.01 -27.65
N LEU A 243 -14.37 -2.77 -28.43
CA LEU A 243 -15.23 -3.85 -28.94
C LEU A 243 -14.50 -4.70 -29.99
N GLU A 244 -13.78 -4.06 -30.90
CA GLU A 244 -12.94 -4.74 -31.88
C GLU A 244 -11.81 -5.54 -31.19
N ALA A 245 -11.25 -4.99 -30.12
CA ALA A 245 -10.23 -5.67 -29.33
C ALA A 245 -10.79 -6.90 -28.59
N LEU A 246 -12.04 -6.86 -28.11
CA LEU A 246 -12.72 -8.07 -27.57
C LEU A 246 -12.77 -9.18 -28.60
N HIS A 247 -13.15 -8.86 -29.86
CA HIS A 247 -13.18 -9.86 -30.95
C HIS A 247 -11.79 -10.43 -31.27
N ARG A 248 -10.75 -9.55 -31.37
CA ARG A 248 -9.38 -9.99 -31.67
C ARG A 248 -8.77 -10.84 -30.56
N THR A 249 -9.12 -10.57 -29.31
CA THR A 249 -8.62 -11.35 -28.15
C THR A 249 -9.44 -12.61 -27.87
N GLY A 250 -10.59 -12.83 -28.55
CA GLY A 250 -11.49 -13.93 -28.28
C GLY A 250 -12.21 -13.83 -26.91
N ILE A 251 -12.23 -12.66 -26.30
CA ILE A 251 -12.93 -12.45 -25.02
C ILE A 251 -14.42 -12.24 -25.32
N ALA A 252 -15.27 -13.13 -24.79
CA ALA A 252 -16.70 -13.07 -25.02
C ALA A 252 -17.30 -11.76 -24.47
N GLU A 253 -17.96 -11.02 -25.36
CA GLU A 253 -18.48 -9.65 -25.08
C GLU A 253 -19.69 -9.64 -24.13
N ASP A 254 -20.33 -10.77 -23.89
CA ASP A 254 -21.45 -10.96 -22.95
C ASP A 254 -20.98 -11.24 -21.51
N ARG A 255 -19.68 -11.44 -21.30
CA ARG A 255 -19.09 -11.58 -19.96
C ARG A 255 -19.17 -10.27 -19.17
N ARG A 256 -19.11 -10.39 -17.83
CA ARG A 256 -19.06 -9.25 -16.92
C ARG A 256 -17.61 -8.94 -16.51
N PRO A 257 -17.30 -7.65 -16.19
CA PRO A 257 -15.94 -7.22 -15.85
C PRO A 257 -15.26 -8.06 -14.78
N GLU A 258 -16.00 -8.47 -13.74
CA GLU A 258 -15.44 -9.25 -12.63
C GLU A 258 -15.03 -10.67 -13.00
N THR A 259 -15.49 -11.19 -14.13
CA THR A 259 -15.13 -12.54 -14.58
C THR A 259 -13.87 -12.59 -15.45
N ILE A 260 -13.38 -11.42 -15.88
CA ILE A 260 -12.22 -11.30 -16.77
C ILE A 260 -10.94 -11.44 -15.95
N SER A 261 -10.07 -12.36 -16.35
CA SER A 261 -8.77 -12.54 -15.69
C SER A 261 -7.84 -11.36 -15.94
N ILE A 262 -6.82 -11.21 -15.10
CA ILE A 262 -5.82 -10.16 -15.26
C ILE A 262 -5.07 -10.31 -16.58
N ALA A 263 -4.78 -11.55 -17.01
CA ALA A 263 -4.16 -11.82 -18.30
C ALA A 263 -5.04 -11.36 -19.48
N GLU A 264 -6.35 -11.61 -19.41
CA GLU A 264 -7.31 -11.13 -20.42
C GLU A 264 -7.42 -9.60 -20.44
N TRP A 265 -7.43 -8.93 -19.26
CA TRP A 265 -7.37 -7.46 -19.18
C TRP A 265 -6.10 -6.91 -19.83
N CYS A 266 -4.95 -7.57 -19.60
CA CYS A 266 -3.68 -7.20 -20.24
C CYS A 266 -3.71 -7.42 -21.75
N ALA A 267 -4.29 -8.52 -22.23
CA ALA A 267 -4.46 -8.79 -23.65
C ALA A 267 -5.34 -7.72 -24.33
N LEU A 268 -6.47 -7.40 -23.70
CA LEU A 268 -7.37 -6.35 -24.19
C LEU A 268 -6.68 -4.97 -24.23
N ALA A 269 -5.91 -4.63 -23.19
CA ALA A 269 -5.20 -3.36 -23.13
C ALA A 269 -4.10 -3.22 -24.20
N ARG A 270 -3.44 -4.32 -24.58
CA ARG A 270 -2.48 -4.33 -25.71
C ARG A 270 -3.14 -4.07 -27.05
N GLU A 271 -4.32 -4.63 -27.26
CA GLU A 271 -5.06 -4.50 -28.53
C GLU A 271 -5.68 -3.11 -28.71
N VAL A 272 -5.98 -2.41 -27.62
CA VAL A 272 -6.56 -1.07 -27.65
C VAL A 272 -5.46 0.01 -27.73
N GLY A 273 -4.29 -0.22 -27.17
CA GLY A 273 -3.20 0.74 -27.02
C GLY A 273 -2.09 0.63 -27.96
#